data_08a24f4f4afa1e96f7b365560ea58d3b
#
_entry.id   08a24f4f4afa1e96f7b365560ea58d3b
#
_cell.length_a   1.000
_cell.length_b   1.000
_cell.length_c   1.000
_cell.angle_alpha   90.00
_cell.angle_beta   90.00
_cell.angle_gamma   90.00
#
_symmetry.space_group_name_H-M   'P 1'
#
loop_
_entity.id
_entity.type
_entity.pdbx_description
1 polymer ?
#
loop_
_entity_poly.entity_id
_entity_poly.type
_entity_poly.pdbx_seq_one_letter_code
_entity_poly.pdbx_strand_id
1 'polypeptide(L)'
;MKKLLFAATLLTVFSGAYSAQALIPGVPVLETEVGYGYNGAKDGIHSAHIEISPVGKVIVGAEYRHWNHGGNETDIYAKYKLGHVYLGLGNRNYYDRDAKVYGLLEGRTNVIGPLDAYGGLKLSSEEREYKVGLRLGLVPTSFDLDVNYTYYDRDKTSSEDGFGVGLNYHF
;
A
#
# COMPACT_ATOMS: atom_id res chain seq x y z
N MET A 1 -4.21 21.74 8.87
CA MET A 1 -4.98 22.23 7.72
C MET A 1 -4.26 22.01 6.36
N LYS A 2 -2.96 22.38 6.19
CA LYS A 2 -2.23 22.17 4.90
C LYS A 2 -2.12 20.69 4.47
N LYS A 3 -2.06 19.72 5.42
CA LYS A 3 -1.95 18.27 5.14
C LYS A 3 -3.25 17.64 4.64
N LEU A 4 -4.42 18.16 5.08
CA LEU A 4 -5.73 17.72 4.58
C LEU A 4 -5.99 18.22 3.15
N LEU A 5 -5.48 19.40 2.82
CA LEU A 5 -5.59 19.98 1.47
C LEU A 5 -4.83 19.13 0.44
N PHE A 6 -3.65 18.57 0.84
CA PHE A 6 -2.84 17.74 -0.05
C PHE A 6 -3.53 16.40 -0.38
N ALA A 7 -4.17 15.76 0.61
CA ALA A 7 -4.95 14.55 0.40
C ALA A 7 -6.20 14.81 -0.46
N ALA A 8 -6.90 15.93 -0.22
CA ALA A 8 -8.05 16.35 -1.02
C ALA A 8 -7.66 16.73 -2.46
N THR A 9 -6.49 17.35 -2.66
CA THR A 9 -5.98 17.71 -3.98
C THR A 9 -5.55 16.46 -4.77
N LEU A 10 -4.96 15.45 -4.11
CA LEU A 10 -4.66 14.17 -4.74
C LEU A 10 -5.94 13.48 -5.22
N LEU A 11 -6.98 13.42 -4.38
CA LEU A 11 -8.28 12.85 -4.74
C LEU A 11 -8.95 13.59 -5.92
N THR A 12 -8.87 14.92 -5.96
CA THR A 12 -9.48 15.71 -7.06
C THR A 12 -8.70 15.62 -8.37
N VAL A 13 -7.38 15.46 -8.33
CA VAL A 13 -6.57 15.25 -9.54
C VAL A 13 -6.91 13.89 -10.17
N PHE A 14 -7.14 12.85 -9.36
CA PHE A 14 -7.50 11.52 -9.86
C PHE A 14 -8.96 11.43 -10.34
N SER A 15 -9.90 12.10 -9.70
CA SER A 15 -11.29 12.16 -10.20
C SER A 15 -11.43 12.93 -11.52
N GLY A 16 -10.53 13.90 -11.77
CA GLY A 16 -10.45 14.60 -13.06
C GLY A 16 -9.85 13.77 -14.21
N ALA A 17 -8.99 12.78 -13.90
CA ALA A 17 -8.41 11.90 -14.91
C ALA A 17 -9.43 10.91 -15.49
N TYR A 18 -10.46 10.56 -14.77
CA TYR A 18 -11.52 9.65 -15.22
C TYR A 18 -12.33 10.21 -16.41
N SER A 19 -12.55 11.51 -16.46
CA SER A 19 -13.26 12.15 -17.57
C SER A 19 -12.42 12.30 -18.84
N ALA A 20 -11.09 12.29 -18.73
CA ALA A 20 -10.19 12.39 -19.88
C ALA A 20 -9.95 11.03 -20.56
N GLN A 21 -10.06 9.92 -19.85
CA GLN A 21 -9.86 8.57 -20.42
C GLN A 21 -11.00 8.12 -21.31
N ALA A 22 -12.21 8.62 -21.10
CA ALA A 22 -13.37 8.32 -21.96
C ALA A 22 -13.27 8.91 -23.38
N LEU A 23 -12.30 9.79 -23.63
CA LEU A 23 -12.12 10.51 -24.89
C LEU A 23 -11.09 9.89 -25.85
N ILE A 24 -10.33 8.87 -25.44
CA ILE A 24 -9.33 8.20 -26.29
C ILE A 24 -9.65 6.71 -26.37
N PRO A 25 -10.34 6.25 -27.42
CA PRO A 25 -10.59 4.81 -27.62
C PRO A 25 -9.26 4.04 -27.77
N GLY A 26 -9.08 2.98 -27.01
CA GLY A 26 -7.94 2.08 -27.14
C GLY A 26 -6.76 2.35 -26.21
N VAL A 27 -6.82 3.33 -25.32
CA VAL A 27 -5.86 3.46 -24.22
C VAL A 27 -6.26 2.50 -23.10
N PRO A 28 -5.38 1.58 -22.65
CA PRO A 28 -5.69 0.71 -21.53
C PRO A 28 -6.00 1.54 -20.29
N VAL A 29 -7.10 1.22 -19.62
CA VAL A 29 -7.44 1.83 -18.33
C VAL A 29 -6.33 1.49 -17.35
N LEU A 30 -5.68 2.50 -16.78
CA LEU A 30 -4.68 2.31 -15.74
C LEU A 30 -5.41 1.84 -14.47
N GLU A 31 -5.19 0.58 -14.08
CA GLU A 31 -5.70 0.11 -12.80
C GLU A 31 -5.01 0.90 -11.68
N THR A 32 -5.80 1.62 -10.92
CA THR A 32 -5.32 2.45 -9.80
C THR A 32 -6.02 2.02 -8.52
N GLU A 33 -5.25 1.81 -7.47
CA GLU A 33 -5.75 1.57 -6.12
C GLU A 33 -5.28 2.72 -5.21
N VAL A 34 -6.15 3.23 -4.38
CA VAL A 34 -5.80 4.09 -3.25
C VAL A 34 -6.33 3.49 -1.97
N GLY A 35 -5.57 3.57 -0.90
CA GLY A 35 -5.98 2.99 0.37
C GLY A 35 -5.56 3.83 1.56
N TYR A 36 -6.30 3.63 2.64
CA TYR A 36 -5.99 4.17 3.96
C TYR A 36 -6.13 3.05 4.99
N GLY A 37 -5.19 3.00 5.92
CA GLY A 37 -5.17 1.99 6.97
C GLY A 37 -4.74 2.53 8.33
N TYR A 38 -5.12 1.79 9.36
CA TYR A 38 -4.64 1.95 10.72
C TYR A 38 -4.10 0.62 11.21
N ASN A 39 -2.95 0.63 11.88
CA ASN A 39 -2.36 -0.54 12.54
C ASN A 39 -2.06 -0.20 13.99
N GLY A 40 -2.42 -1.10 14.91
CA GLY A 40 -2.29 -0.91 16.35
C GLY A 40 -0.88 -1.19 16.91
N ALA A 41 0.12 -1.45 16.05
CA ALA A 41 1.50 -1.61 16.51
C ALA A 41 1.99 -0.33 17.18
N LYS A 42 2.65 -0.46 18.32
CA LYS A 42 3.29 0.63 19.09
C LYS A 42 2.56 1.96 19.01
N ASP A 43 1.46 2.08 19.71
CA ASP A 43 0.66 3.31 19.84
C ASP A 43 -0.08 3.78 18.57
N GLY A 44 0.02 3.04 17.50
CA GLY A 44 -0.73 3.25 16.28
C GLY A 44 0.06 3.83 15.12
N ILE A 45 -0.22 3.27 13.93
CA ILE A 45 0.35 3.68 12.64
C ILE A 45 -0.81 3.99 11.70
N HIS A 46 -0.84 5.19 11.17
CA HIS A 46 -1.73 5.57 10.09
C HIS A 46 -0.98 5.46 8.77
N SER A 47 -1.56 4.80 7.77
CA SER A 47 -0.98 4.67 6.45
C SER A 47 -1.94 5.13 5.36
N ALA A 48 -1.38 5.71 4.30
CA ALA A 48 -2.09 5.99 3.06
C ALA A 48 -1.22 5.57 1.90
N HIS A 49 -1.78 4.89 0.91
CA HIS A 49 -1.04 4.44 -0.25
C HIS A 49 -1.78 4.66 -1.55
N ILE A 50 -1.01 4.67 -2.62
CA ILE A 50 -1.48 4.67 -4.00
C ILE A 50 -0.66 3.67 -4.79
N GLU A 51 -1.33 2.84 -5.60
CA GLU A 51 -0.72 1.94 -6.58
C GLU A 51 -1.30 2.20 -7.96
N ILE A 52 -0.47 2.16 -8.97
CA ILE A 52 -0.86 2.33 -10.36
C ILE A 52 -0.23 1.20 -11.18
N SER A 53 -1.01 0.54 -12.03
CA SER A 53 -0.51 -0.45 -12.99
C SER A 53 -0.41 0.19 -14.39
N PRO A 54 0.73 0.84 -14.72
CA PRO A 54 0.87 1.58 -15.98
C PRO A 54 0.97 0.65 -17.20
N VAL A 55 1.54 -0.53 -17.02
CA VAL A 55 1.73 -1.50 -18.11
C VAL A 55 1.57 -2.93 -17.56
N GLY A 56 0.44 -3.54 -17.84
CA GLY A 56 0.21 -4.96 -17.66
C GLY A 56 0.55 -5.49 -16.26
N LYS A 57 1.75 -6.05 -16.09
CA LYS A 57 2.20 -6.70 -14.86
C LYS A 57 3.06 -5.81 -13.95
N VAL A 58 3.37 -4.61 -14.37
CA VAL A 58 4.19 -3.65 -13.61
C VAL A 58 3.27 -2.78 -12.77
N ILE A 59 3.55 -2.70 -11.47
CA ILE A 59 2.83 -1.85 -10.51
C ILE A 59 3.87 -0.92 -9.90
N VAL A 60 3.57 0.36 -9.87
CA VAL A 60 4.34 1.37 -9.13
C VAL A 60 3.47 1.94 -8.03
N GLY A 61 4.06 2.20 -6.87
CA GLY A 61 3.30 2.68 -5.74
C GLY A 61 4.09 3.61 -4.84
N ALA A 62 3.33 4.33 -4.02
CA ALA A 62 3.85 5.12 -2.92
C ALA A 62 2.99 4.90 -1.69
N GLU A 63 3.62 4.82 -0.52
CA GLU A 63 2.95 4.68 0.77
C GLU A 63 3.52 5.72 1.73
N TYR A 64 2.65 6.42 2.44
CA TYR A 64 3.00 7.30 3.54
C TYR A 64 2.50 6.69 4.84
N ARG A 65 3.37 6.66 5.86
CA ARG A 65 3.05 6.18 7.21
C ARG A 65 3.35 7.26 8.23
N HIS A 66 2.44 7.41 9.16
CA HIS A 66 2.59 8.26 10.33
C HIS A 66 2.52 7.39 11.58
N TRP A 67 3.62 7.35 12.33
CA TRP A 67 3.72 6.68 13.62
C TRP A 67 3.41 7.70 14.71
N ASN A 68 2.46 7.41 15.58
CA ASN A 68 2.05 8.37 16.62
C ASN A 68 3.22 8.78 17.53
N HIS A 69 4.20 7.91 17.76
CA HIS A 69 5.38 8.16 18.59
C HIS A 69 6.73 7.94 17.84
N GLY A 70 6.73 7.88 16.54
CA GLY A 70 7.92 7.48 15.77
C GLY A 70 8.23 8.29 14.52
N GLY A 71 7.52 9.37 14.25
CA GLY A 71 7.74 10.19 13.05
C GLY A 71 7.01 9.68 11.80
N ASN A 72 7.51 10.05 10.64
CA ASN A 72 6.88 9.75 9.36
C ASN A 72 7.80 8.91 8.49
N GLU A 73 7.23 8.05 7.68
CA GLU A 73 7.93 7.26 6.67
C GLU A 73 7.24 7.43 5.32
N THR A 74 8.01 7.41 4.25
CA THR A 74 7.50 7.42 2.88
C THR A 74 8.18 6.34 2.08
N ASP A 75 7.42 5.40 1.52
CA ASP A 75 7.88 4.36 0.63
C ASP A 75 7.56 4.74 -0.82
N ILE A 76 8.51 4.50 -1.73
CA ILE A 76 8.27 4.49 -3.18
C ILE A 76 8.76 3.13 -3.67
N TYR A 77 7.94 2.42 -4.44
CA TYR A 77 8.28 1.08 -4.88
C TYR A 77 7.75 0.75 -6.27
N ALA A 78 8.36 -0.27 -6.86
CA ALA A 78 7.87 -0.91 -8.05
C ALA A 78 7.85 -2.42 -7.83
N LYS A 79 6.80 -3.09 -8.32
CA LYS A 79 6.64 -4.55 -8.25
C LYS A 79 6.17 -5.12 -9.57
N TYR A 80 6.55 -6.37 -9.83
CA TYR A 80 6.19 -7.12 -11.02
C TYR A 80 5.34 -8.33 -10.63
N LYS A 81 4.19 -8.50 -11.28
CA LYS A 81 3.22 -9.57 -11.02
C LYS A 81 3.59 -10.84 -11.76
N LEU A 82 3.82 -11.93 -11.02
CA LEU A 82 4.09 -13.29 -11.50
C LEU A 82 2.96 -14.24 -11.04
N GLY A 83 1.83 -14.20 -11.74
CA GLY A 83 0.64 -14.96 -11.32
C GLY A 83 0.07 -14.41 -10.01
N HIS A 84 0.15 -15.21 -8.94
CA HIS A 84 -0.32 -14.84 -7.60
C HIS A 84 0.78 -14.22 -6.71
N VAL A 85 1.99 -14.05 -7.24
CA VAL A 85 3.15 -13.53 -6.51
C VAL A 85 3.60 -12.21 -7.14
N TYR A 86 4.07 -11.30 -6.31
CA TYR A 86 4.64 -10.02 -6.72
C TYR A 86 6.06 -9.92 -6.15
N LEU A 87 7.00 -9.58 -7.02
CA LEU A 87 8.39 -9.29 -6.66
C LEU A 87 8.69 -7.83 -6.94
N GLY A 88 9.36 -7.17 -6.02
CA GLY A 88 9.61 -5.74 -6.19
C GLY A 88 10.81 -5.23 -5.40
N LEU A 89 11.07 -3.97 -5.65
CA LEU A 89 12.08 -3.17 -4.95
C LEU A 89 11.45 -1.82 -4.58
N GLY A 90 11.87 -1.28 -3.45
CA GLY A 90 11.43 0.03 -3.02
C GLY A 90 12.52 0.78 -2.27
N ASN A 91 12.22 2.04 -2.01
CA ASN A 91 13.03 2.93 -1.19
C ASN A 91 12.13 3.51 -0.11
N ARG A 92 12.54 3.37 1.15
CA ARG A 92 11.87 3.93 2.32
C ARG A 92 12.68 5.10 2.86
N ASN A 93 12.07 6.27 2.86
CA ASN A 93 12.58 7.47 3.49
C ASN A 93 12.01 7.58 4.90
N TYR A 94 12.89 7.78 5.87
CA TYR A 94 12.55 7.99 7.27
C TYR A 94 12.73 9.48 7.63
N TYR A 95 11.99 9.96 8.61
CA TYR A 95 12.10 11.34 9.04
C TYR A 95 13.45 11.65 9.74
N ASP A 96 14.01 10.65 10.43
CA ASP A 96 15.13 10.80 11.36
C ASP A 96 16.41 10.05 10.97
N ARG A 97 16.41 9.39 9.80
CA ARG A 97 17.55 8.58 9.32
C ARG A 97 17.58 8.49 7.81
N ASP A 98 18.68 7.94 7.29
CA ASP A 98 18.90 7.78 5.86
C ASP A 98 17.87 6.84 5.22
N ALA A 99 17.55 7.14 3.97
CA ALA A 99 16.69 6.29 3.15
C ALA A 99 17.31 4.91 2.95
N LYS A 100 16.46 3.87 2.93
CA LYS A 100 16.88 2.47 2.74
C LYS A 100 16.17 1.84 1.56
N VAL A 101 16.94 1.13 0.76
CA VAL A 101 16.41 0.27 -0.29
C VAL A 101 15.98 -1.05 0.34
N TYR A 102 14.84 -1.58 -0.09
CA TYR A 102 14.34 -2.88 0.34
C TYR A 102 13.87 -3.74 -0.83
N GLY A 103 13.96 -5.05 -0.66
CA GLY A 103 13.29 -6.03 -1.51
C GLY A 103 11.88 -6.29 -1.01
N LEU A 104 10.96 -6.56 -1.93
CA LEU A 104 9.56 -6.84 -1.65
C LEU A 104 9.14 -8.15 -2.30
N LEU A 105 8.48 -9.00 -1.51
CA LEU A 105 7.80 -10.21 -1.95
C LEU A 105 6.39 -10.20 -1.39
N GLU A 106 5.38 -10.31 -2.25
CA GLU A 106 3.99 -10.41 -1.85
C GLU A 106 3.33 -11.59 -2.54
N GLY A 107 2.33 -12.18 -1.91
CA GLY A 107 1.46 -13.20 -2.48
C GLY A 107 0.01 -12.90 -2.18
N ARG A 108 -0.87 -13.16 -3.14
CA ARG A 108 -2.33 -13.01 -2.98
C ARG A 108 -3.04 -14.17 -3.63
N THR A 109 -4.04 -14.72 -2.95
CA THR A 109 -4.87 -15.80 -3.47
C THR A 109 -6.33 -15.59 -3.08
N ASN A 110 -7.23 -15.93 -3.98
CA ASN A 110 -8.67 -15.94 -3.68
C ASN A 110 -9.00 -17.13 -2.77
N VAL A 111 -9.76 -16.88 -1.72
CA VAL A 111 -10.23 -17.91 -0.77
C VAL A 111 -11.62 -18.38 -1.16
N ILE A 112 -12.58 -17.46 -1.21
CA ILE A 112 -13.96 -17.74 -1.61
C ILE A 112 -14.69 -16.44 -1.97
N GLY A 113 -15.33 -16.40 -3.14
CA GLY A 113 -16.09 -15.23 -3.57
C GLY A 113 -15.22 -13.97 -3.61
N PRO A 114 -15.63 -12.87 -2.95
CA PRO A 114 -14.87 -11.63 -2.92
C PRO A 114 -13.77 -11.58 -1.83
N LEU A 115 -13.48 -12.70 -1.17
CA LEU A 115 -12.50 -12.77 -0.09
C LEU A 115 -11.15 -13.28 -0.62
N ASP A 116 -10.11 -12.48 -0.47
CA ASP A 116 -8.73 -12.83 -0.75
C ASP A 116 -7.91 -12.91 0.53
N ALA A 117 -6.96 -13.86 0.56
CA ALA A 117 -5.88 -13.90 1.53
C ALA A 117 -4.60 -13.39 0.88
N TYR A 118 -3.78 -12.69 1.64
CA TYR A 118 -2.51 -12.20 1.17
C TYR A 118 -1.42 -12.24 2.24
N GLY A 119 -0.17 -12.23 1.81
CA GLY A 119 0.99 -12.11 2.67
C GLY A 119 2.09 -11.34 1.96
N GLY A 120 2.90 -10.64 2.72
CA GLY A 120 3.99 -9.82 2.21
C GLY A 120 5.20 -9.81 3.13
N LEU A 121 6.35 -9.58 2.51
CA LEU A 121 7.64 -9.46 3.16
C LEU A 121 8.39 -8.30 2.52
N LYS A 122 8.85 -7.34 3.34
CA LYS A 122 9.79 -6.30 2.93
C LYS A 122 11.10 -6.53 3.70
N LEU A 123 12.21 -6.55 2.99
CA LEU A 123 13.55 -6.81 3.54
C LEU A 123 14.51 -5.70 3.15
N SER A 124 15.11 -5.04 4.13
CA SER A 124 16.23 -4.13 3.97
C SER A 124 17.43 -4.58 4.81
N SER A 125 18.50 -3.82 4.79
CA SER A 125 19.66 -4.08 5.64
C SER A 125 19.39 -3.89 7.14
N GLU A 126 18.36 -3.15 7.52
CA GLU A 126 18.09 -2.73 8.90
C GLU A 126 16.67 -3.07 9.37
N GLU A 127 15.80 -3.50 8.47
CA GLU A 127 14.39 -3.75 8.79
C GLU A 127 13.83 -4.93 8.00
N ARG A 128 13.00 -5.72 8.69
CA ARG A 128 12.18 -6.78 8.12
C ARG A 128 10.74 -6.51 8.51
N GLU A 129 9.87 -6.45 7.53
CA GLU A 129 8.44 -6.27 7.73
C GLU A 129 7.71 -7.50 7.16
N TYR A 130 6.91 -8.15 7.99
CA TYR A 130 6.06 -9.28 7.61
C TYR A 130 4.61 -8.85 7.75
N LYS A 131 3.80 -9.08 6.73
CA LYS A 131 2.38 -8.75 6.74
C LYS A 131 1.57 -9.93 6.24
N VAL A 132 0.49 -10.26 6.95
CA VAL A 132 -0.51 -11.24 6.50
C VAL A 132 -1.89 -10.65 6.70
N GLY A 133 -2.84 -10.95 5.82
CA GLY A 133 -4.16 -10.36 5.94
C GLY A 133 -5.21 -11.01 5.06
N LEU A 134 -6.40 -10.51 5.25
CA LEU A 134 -7.58 -10.82 4.46
C LEU A 134 -8.12 -9.53 3.85
N ARG A 135 -8.55 -9.61 2.59
CA ARG A 135 -9.17 -8.49 1.88
C ARG A 135 -10.54 -8.93 1.37
N LEU A 136 -11.56 -8.19 1.72
CA LEU A 136 -12.95 -8.44 1.34
C LEU A 136 -13.43 -7.35 0.38
N GLY A 137 -13.70 -7.72 -0.88
CA GLY A 137 -14.33 -6.84 -1.86
C GLY A 137 -15.79 -6.58 -1.52
N LEU A 138 -16.17 -5.32 -1.41
CA LEU A 138 -17.53 -4.89 -1.10
C LEU A 138 -18.36 -4.73 -2.38
N VAL A 139 -18.79 -5.86 -2.97
CA VAL A 139 -19.58 -5.89 -4.20
C VAL A 139 -20.99 -5.30 -3.96
N PRO A 140 -21.52 -4.42 -4.85
CA PRO A 140 -21.03 -4.05 -6.18
C PRO A 140 -20.13 -2.78 -6.22
N THR A 141 -19.51 -2.42 -5.12
CA THR A 141 -18.67 -1.21 -5.04
C THR A 141 -17.23 -1.50 -5.49
N SER A 142 -16.45 -0.44 -5.72
CA SER A 142 -14.99 -0.54 -5.95
C SER A 142 -14.20 -0.46 -4.65
N PHE A 143 -14.82 -0.71 -3.51
CA PHE A 143 -14.15 -0.69 -2.19
C PHE A 143 -13.79 -2.10 -1.73
N ASP A 144 -12.62 -2.20 -1.10
CA ASP A 144 -12.17 -3.39 -0.38
C ASP A 144 -11.92 -3.04 1.08
N LEU A 145 -12.38 -3.90 1.97
CA LEU A 145 -12.03 -3.88 3.39
C LEU A 145 -10.82 -4.77 3.62
N ASP A 146 -9.83 -4.28 4.34
CA ASP A 146 -8.59 -4.99 4.67
C ASP A 146 -8.48 -5.21 6.17
N VAL A 147 -8.13 -6.44 6.58
CA VAL A 147 -7.77 -6.76 7.96
C VAL A 147 -6.44 -7.49 7.93
N ASN A 148 -5.47 -7.02 8.68
CA ASN A 148 -4.12 -7.58 8.63
C ASN A 148 -3.46 -7.65 10.00
N TYR A 149 -2.39 -8.44 10.04
CA TYR A 149 -1.42 -8.46 11.12
C TYR A 149 -0.05 -8.16 10.52
N THR A 150 0.66 -7.21 11.11
CA THR A 150 1.99 -6.82 10.66
C THR A 150 2.98 -6.94 11.81
N TYR A 151 4.14 -7.51 11.51
CA TYR A 151 5.27 -7.61 12.42
C TYR A 151 6.45 -6.86 11.81
N TYR A 152 7.03 -5.96 12.59
CA TYR A 152 8.20 -5.15 12.25
C TYR A 152 9.37 -5.59 13.11
N ASP A 153 10.46 -6.03 12.47
CA ASP A 153 11.73 -6.35 13.12
C ASP A 153 12.77 -5.33 12.64
N ARG A 154 13.26 -4.53 13.56
CA ARG A 154 14.18 -3.43 13.27
C ARG A 154 15.49 -3.61 14.04
N ASP A 155 16.62 -3.55 13.33
CA ASP A 155 17.93 -3.54 13.98
C ASP A 155 17.99 -2.31 14.91
N LYS A 156 18.41 -2.51 16.15
CA LYS A 156 18.58 -1.48 17.20
C LYS A 156 17.32 -1.00 17.92
N THR A 157 16.12 -1.48 17.57
CA THR A 157 14.90 -1.21 18.33
C THR A 157 14.18 -2.51 18.67
N SER A 158 13.26 -2.47 19.62
CA SER A 158 12.41 -3.64 19.90
C SER A 158 11.52 -3.92 18.70
N SER A 159 11.33 -5.21 18.42
CA SER A 159 10.32 -5.64 17.43
C SER A 159 8.93 -5.16 17.85
N GLU A 160 8.12 -4.83 16.87
CA GLU A 160 6.78 -4.30 17.07
C GLU A 160 5.79 -5.06 16.19
N ASP A 161 4.58 -5.26 16.69
CA ASP A 161 3.55 -5.94 15.94
C ASP A 161 2.17 -5.37 16.24
N GLY A 162 1.22 -5.58 15.34
CA GLY A 162 -0.14 -5.12 15.55
C GLY A 162 -1.12 -5.59 14.49
N PHE A 163 -2.38 -5.60 14.88
CA PHE A 163 -3.49 -5.77 13.96
C PHE A 163 -3.82 -4.45 13.28
N GLY A 164 -4.11 -4.53 12.00
CA GLY A 164 -4.49 -3.39 11.19
C GLY A 164 -5.83 -3.59 10.50
N VAL A 165 -6.47 -2.46 10.19
CA VAL A 165 -7.66 -2.39 9.35
C VAL A 165 -7.44 -1.34 8.28
N GLY A 166 -8.01 -1.54 7.10
CA GLY A 166 -7.85 -0.62 5.98
C GLY A 166 -9.06 -0.61 5.07
N LEU A 167 -9.16 0.45 4.30
CA LEU A 167 -10.13 0.61 3.23
C LEU A 167 -9.38 0.99 1.95
N ASN A 168 -9.62 0.24 0.88
CA ASN A 168 -9.03 0.51 -0.43
C ASN A 168 -10.12 0.82 -1.43
N TYR A 169 -9.81 1.63 -2.42
CA TYR A 169 -10.69 1.99 -3.52
C TYR A 169 -9.97 1.77 -4.85
N HIS A 170 -10.64 1.08 -5.77
CA HIS A 170 -10.14 0.78 -7.12
C HIS A 170 -10.83 1.65 -8.15
N PHE A 171 -10.03 2.20 -9.07
CA PHE A 171 -10.50 3.00 -10.20
C PHE A 171 -10.45 2.18 -11.48
#